data_8a2968151d61124cbeb5c7824bd94116
#
_entry.id   8a2968151d61124cbeb5c7824bd94116
#
_cell.length_a   1.000
_cell.length_b   1.000
_cell.length_c   1.000
_cell.angle_alpha   90.00
_cell.angle_beta   90.00
_cell.angle_gamma   90.00
#
_symmetry.space_group_name_H-M   'P 1'
#
loop_
_entity.id
_entity.type
_entity.pdbx_description
1 polymer ?
#
loop_
_entity_poly.entity_id
_entity_poly.type
_entity_poly.pdbx_seq_one_letter_code
_entity_poly.pdbx_strand_id
1 'polypeptide(L)'
;MKCSFIRTTLIFPSLLLASAACQAQNVVTDWNKIASTTIVAKGSKASSTASVWFAYTSIAVYDAVNSVQREFEPFYYKAQAPGNASAEAAAVAAAHRVLVNYFPAQQAALDAQFSESLSKITAPTQPKAAGVAVGEAAAAALIAARVGDGLEANVPYTPGSGPGVWQPTPPKFAPALTPWLGQMRPFTMKSAGQFLPGGPTPLDSDEWTDDYQEVRVLGEASSTIRTPEQSEIGLFWTEHTAQQYARAFGYLVQNYSLNLMDSSRLMAILWTGFADSAIGCWNAKFTYSFWRPVTAIRAGGGNPDLAADPAWTPLGTTPSHPEYPAAHGCVTGAVSTLIKDYFGTHNVHVVVDSLAFSDGLHTHTFDDTRDLFDEVFLARIYAGFHYRHSLEDGHALARKVSRQLLQRHFGSLSDCDHDADFCREH
;
A
#
# COMPACT_ATOMS: atom_id res chain seq x y z
N MET A 1 22.11 80.71 -19.61
CA MET A 1 22.86 79.63 -18.99
C MET A 1 21.89 78.74 -18.23
N LYS A 2 21.51 77.57 -18.78
CA LYS A 2 20.64 76.59 -18.11
C LYS A 2 21.48 75.33 -17.95
N CYS A 3 21.89 75.01 -16.71
CA CYS A 3 22.54 73.74 -16.36
C CYS A 3 21.52 72.62 -16.27
N SER A 4 21.67 71.61 -17.12
CA SER A 4 20.90 70.36 -17.07
C SER A 4 21.65 69.30 -16.27
N PHE A 5 21.05 68.87 -15.17
CA PHE A 5 21.62 67.77 -14.36
C PHE A 5 21.08 66.43 -14.90
N ILE A 6 21.99 65.60 -15.42
CA ILE A 6 21.70 64.22 -15.80
C ILE A 6 21.80 63.36 -14.53
N ARG A 7 20.67 62.78 -14.11
CA ARG A 7 20.65 61.73 -13.04
C ARG A 7 20.92 60.40 -13.69
N THR A 8 22.07 59.82 -13.39
CA THR A 8 22.41 58.44 -13.74
C THR A 8 21.82 57.51 -12.70
N THR A 9 20.82 56.71 -13.10
CA THR A 9 20.23 55.67 -12.24
C THR A 9 21.07 54.41 -12.39
N LEU A 10 21.79 53.99 -11.33
CA LEU A 10 22.49 52.72 -11.24
C LEU A 10 21.47 51.63 -10.91
N ILE A 11 21.20 50.72 -11.87
CA ILE A 11 20.42 49.51 -11.67
C ILE A 11 21.38 48.44 -11.19
N PHE A 12 21.27 48.05 -9.90
CA PHE A 12 21.94 46.85 -9.37
C PHE A 12 21.10 45.62 -9.76
N PRO A 13 21.68 44.63 -10.44
CA PRO A 13 21.00 43.37 -10.64
C PRO A 13 21.00 42.60 -9.31
N SER A 14 19.82 42.40 -8.70
CA SER A 14 19.63 41.51 -7.60
C SER A 14 19.80 40.05 -8.10
N LEU A 15 20.96 39.43 -7.82
CA LEU A 15 21.13 37.99 -7.97
C LEU A 15 20.22 37.32 -6.94
N LEU A 16 19.10 36.78 -7.40
CA LEU A 16 18.32 35.77 -6.67
C LEU A 16 19.16 34.48 -6.66
N LEU A 17 19.93 34.26 -5.61
CA LEU A 17 20.46 32.95 -5.27
C LEU A 17 19.26 32.04 -4.92
N ALA A 18 18.78 31.29 -5.89
CA ALA A 18 17.94 30.13 -5.63
C ALA A 18 18.81 29.14 -4.84
N SER A 19 18.69 29.16 -3.52
CA SER A 19 19.21 28.07 -2.66
C SER A 19 18.41 26.81 -3.06
N ALA A 20 19.03 25.96 -3.89
CA ALA A 20 18.60 24.58 -3.99
C ALA A 20 18.73 24.01 -2.58
N ALA A 21 17.62 23.94 -1.86
CA ALA A 21 17.55 23.18 -0.63
C ALA A 21 17.93 21.76 -0.99
N CYS A 22 19.16 21.34 -0.63
CA CYS A 22 19.56 19.95 -0.68
C CYS A 22 18.60 19.25 0.28
N GLN A 23 17.55 18.61 -0.26
CA GLN A 23 16.64 17.82 0.55
C GLN A 23 17.49 16.77 1.26
N ALA A 24 17.49 16.82 2.58
CA ALA A 24 18.21 15.84 3.39
C ALA A 24 17.76 14.45 2.96
N GLN A 25 18.74 13.60 2.62
CA GLN A 25 18.48 12.23 2.18
C GLN A 25 17.76 11.48 3.31
N ASN A 26 16.52 11.06 3.07
CA ASN A 26 15.72 10.34 4.05
C ASN A 26 15.92 8.83 3.87
N VAL A 27 16.69 8.22 4.77
CA VAL A 27 17.04 6.78 4.70
C VAL A 27 15.81 5.88 4.70
N VAL A 28 14.67 6.32 5.25
CA VAL A 28 13.41 5.55 5.23
C VAL A 28 12.88 5.44 3.80
N THR A 29 12.86 6.55 3.06
CA THR A 29 12.42 6.52 1.64
C THR A 29 13.40 5.77 0.76
N ASP A 30 14.70 5.88 1.01
CA ASP A 30 15.72 5.14 0.26
C ASP A 30 15.55 3.64 0.44
N TRP A 31 15.37 3.18 1.68
CA TRP A 31 15.18 1.76 1.97
C TRP A 31 13.78 1.26 1.56
N ASN A 32 12.77 2.11 1.47
CA ASN A 32 11.49 1.75 0.84
C ASN A 32 11.66 1.49 -0.68
N LYS A 33 12.50 2.27 -1.39
CA LYS A 33 12.86 2.01 -2.80
C LYS A 33 13.67 0.71 -2.96
N ILE A 34 14.64 0.48 -2.07
CA ILE A 34 15.43 -0.76 -2.03
C ILE A 34 14.50 -1.95 -1.75
N ALA A 35 13.56 -1.83 -0.80
CA ALA A 35 12.55 -2.83 -0.52
C ALA A 35 11.68 -3.12 -1.75
N SER A 36 11.22 -2.09 -2.48
CA SER A 36 10.44 -2.27 -3.72
C SER A 36 11.22 -3.07 -4.77
N THR A 37 12.50 -2.75 -4.97
CA THR A 37 13.37 -3.49 -5.89
C THR A 37 13.55 -4.94 -5.42
N THR A 38 13.80 -5.14 -4.14
CA THR A 38 14.07 -6.46 -3.54
C THR A 38 12.83 -7.35 -3.55
N ILE A 39 11.70 -6.83 -3.10
CA ILE A 39 10.45 -7.59 -2.93
C ILE A 39 9.79 -7.88 -4.28
N VAL A 40 9.66 -6.84 -5.12
CA VAL A 40 8.88 -6.94 -6.34
C VAL A 40 9.75 -7.24 -7.56
N ALA A 41 10.70 -6.35 -7.89
CA ALA A 41 11.45 -6.48 -9.15
C ALA A 41 12.37 -7.73 -9.17
N LYS A 42 12.98 -8.08 -8.05
CA LYS A 42 13.90 -9.22 -7.93
C LYS A 42 13.27 -10.42 -7.22
N GLY A 43 12.43 -10.17 -6.21
CA GLY A 43 11.75 -11.21 -5.44
C GLY A 43 10.48 -11.74 -6.09
N SER A 44 10.00 -11.08 -7.14
CA SER A 44 8.82 -11.47 -7.93
C SER A 44 7.58 -11.75 -7.09
N LYS A 45 7.44 -11.06 -5.94
CA LYS A 45 6.26 -11.20 -5.09
C LYS A 45 5.04 -10.58 -5.77
N ALA A 46 3.92 -11.28 -5.72
CA ALA A 46 2.68 -10.84 -6.37
C ALA A 46 2.16 -9.54 -5.76
N SER A 47 1.45 -8.76 -6.56
CA SER A 47 0.81 -7.50 -6.13
C SER A 47 -0.07 -7.67 -4.89
N SER A 48 -0.76 -8.80 -4.78
CA SER A 48 -1.60 -9.16 -3.66
C SER A 48 -0.87 -9.34 -2.32
N THR A 49 0.38 -9.75 -2.35
CA THR A 49 1.13 -10.20 -1.15
C THR A 49 2.34 -9.36 -0.81
N ALA A 50 2.86 -8.58 -1.76
CA ALA A 50 4.09 -7.80 -1.58
C ALA A 50 4.03 -6.88 -0.35
N SER A 51 2.84 -6.34 -0.02
CA SER A 51 2.62 -5.49 1.16
C SER A 51 3.01 -6.14 2.49
N VAL A 52 2.98 -7.47 2.59
CA VAL A 52 3.39 -8.19 3.81
C VAL A 52 4.87 -7.96 4.11
N TRP A 53 5.74 -8.10 3.11
CA TRP A 53 7.17 -7.86 3.29
C TRP A 53 7.52 -6.39 3.47
N PHE A 54 6.75 -5.49 2.83
CA PHE A 54 6.86 -4.06 3.11
C PHE A 54 6.47 -3.74 4.55
N ALA A 55 5.39 -4.33 5.08
CA ALA A 55 4.98 -4.16 6.47
C ALA A 55 6.04 -4.69 7.45
N TYR A 56 6.61 -5.87 7.19
CA TYR A 56 7.73 -6.37 8.00
C TYR A 56 8.89 -5.38 8.04
N THR A 57 9.31 -4.89 6.88
CA THR A 57 10.44 -3.96 6.79
C THR A 57 10.13 -2.65 7.51
N SER A 58 8.96 -2.07 7.25
CA SER A 58 8.59 -0.76 7.79
C SER A 58 8.32 -0.77 9.30
N ILE A 59 7.74 -1.86 9.85
CA ILE A 59 7.56 -2.01 11.30
C ILE A 59 8.93 -2.13 12.00
N ALA A 60 9.86 -2.91 11.45
CA ALA A 60 11.19 -3.03 12.04
C ALA A 60 11.96 -1.71 12.00
N VAL A 61 11.85 -0.95 10.90
CA VAL A 61 12.42 0.39 10.77
C VAL A 61 11.81 1.36 11.78
N TYR A 62 10.47 1.37 11.90
CA TYR A 62 9.76 2.18 12.88
C TYR A 62 10.21 1.89 14.30
N ASP A 63 10.21 0.63 14.71
CA ASP A 63 10.63 0.23 16.05
C ASP A 63 12.09 0.60 16.34
N ALA A 64 12.97 0.44 15.35
CA ALA A 64 14.38 0.82 15.48
C ALA A 64 14.56 2.33 15.69
N VAL A 65 13.88 3.17 14.90
CA VAL A 65 13.93 4.63 15.02
C VAL A 65 13.28 5.06 16.34
N ASN A 66 12.09 4.52 16.65
CA ASN A 66 11.34 4.87 17.85
C ASN A 66 12.06 4.45 19.15
N SER A 67 12.82 3.36 19.14
CA SER A 67 13.63 2.98 20.33
C SER A 67 14.71 4.00 20.68
N VAL A 68 15.17 4.80 19.68
CA VAL A 68 16.14 5.89 19.86
C VAL A 68 15.43 7.19 20.23
N GLN A 69 14.35 7.57 19.54
CA GLN A 69 13.68 8.87 19.68
C GLN A 69 12.57 8.89 20.75
N ARG A 70 11.89 7.76 20.96
CA ARG A 70 10.89 7.56 22.05
C ARG A 70 9.70 8.52 22.01
N GLU A 71 9.09 8.65 20.88
CA GLU A 71 7.94 9.53 20.70
C GLU A 71 6.61 8.79 20.72
N PHE A 72 6.63 7.49 20.32
CA PHE A 72 5.42 6.70 20.11
C PHE A 72 5.50 5.32 20.75
N GLU A 73 4.35 4.63 20.82
CA GLU A 73 4.26 3.26 21.29
C GLU A 73 5.02 2.30 20.35
N PRO A 74 5.92 1.44 20.88
CA PRO A 74 6.63 0.46 20.07
C PRO A 74 5.68 -0.66 19.62
N PHE A 75 5.94 -1.21 18.42
CA PHE A 75 5.13 -2.30 17.88
C PHE A 75 5.57 -3.67 18.42
N TYR A 76 6.78 -4.11 18.11
CA TYR A 76 7.35 -5.38 18.60
C TYR A 76 8.61 -5.20 19.46
N TYR A 77 9.43 -4.18 19.21
CA TYR A 77 10.68 -3.96 19.91
C TYR A 77 10.56 -2.88 20.96
N LYS A 78 10.43 -3.28 22.24
CA LYS A 78 10.17 -2.37 23.38
C LYS A 78 11.42 -1.89 24.11
N ALA A 79 12.61 -2.40 23.77
CA ALA A 79 13.84 -2.01 24.45
C ALA A 79 14.25 -0.58 24.07
N GLN A 80 14.87 0.10 25.05
CA GLN A 80 15.40 1.44 24.85
C GLN A 80 16.81 1.35 24.24
N ALA A 81 17.07 2.19 23.24
CA ALA A 81 18.40 2.33 22.69
C ALA A 81 19.35 3.07 23.64
N PRO A 82 20.69 2.84 23.53
CA PRO A 82 21.69 3.71 24.15
C PRO A 82 21.48 5.17 23.72
N GLY A 83 21.63 6.12 24.65
CA GLY A 83 21.29 7.53 24.43
C GLY A 83 22.08 8.26 23.34
N ASN A 84 23.12 7.64 22.79
CA ASN A 84 23.92 8.17 21.70
C ASN A 84 23.79 7.39 20.38
N ALA A 85 22.85 6.44 20.27
CA ALA A 85 22.65 5.66 19.05
C ALA A 85 22.17 6.54 17.88
N SER A 86 22.71 6.31 16.65
CA SER A 86 22.19 6.97 15.45
C SER A 86 20.88 6.31 15.00
N ALA A 87 19.80 7.08 14.98
CA ALA A 87 18.49 6.60 14.52
C ALA A 87 18.50 6.24 13.02
N GLU A 88 19.26 6.97 12.20
CA GLU A 88 19.41 6.65 10.77
C GLU A 88 20.13 5.31 10.58
N ALA A 89 21.20 5.05 11.36
CA ALA A 89 21.88 3.76 11.28
C ALA A 89 21.00 2.61 11.77
N ALA A 90 20.14 2.86 12.76
CA ALA A 90 19.17 1.90 13.25
C ALA A 90 18.12 1.57 12.17
N ALA A 91 17.57 2.59 11.48
CA ALA A 91 16.65 2.41 10.38
C ALA A 91 17.24 1.56 9.24
N VAL A 92 18.47 1.91 8.81
CA VAL A 92 19.22 1.21 7.75
C VAL A 92 19.46 -0.26 8.11
N ALA A 93 19.90 -0.53 9.34
CA ALA A 93 20.21 -1.88 9.80
C ALA A 93 18.94 -2.74 9.94
N ALA A 94 17.84 -2.16 10.43
CA ALA A 94 16.57 -2.85 10.56
C ALA A 94 16.03 -3.29 9.19
N ALA A 95 15.99 -2.38 8.21
CA ALA A 95 15.55 -2.68 6.86
C ALA A 95 16.42 -3.75 6.19
N HIS A 96 17.75 -3.58 6.26
CA HIS A 96 18.71 -4.54 5.73
C HIS A 96 18.49 -5.94 6.28
N ARG A 97 18.43 -6.09 7.60
CA ARG A 97 18.30 -7.38 8.28
C ARG A 97 17.00 -8.10 7.89
N VAL A 98 15.87 -7.39 7.86
CA VAL A 98 14.59 -7.96 7.44
C VAL A 98 14.65 -8.43 6.00
N LEU A 99 15.16 -7.59 5.08
CA LEU A 99 15.23 -7.94 3.66
C LEU A 99 16.18 -9.12 3.41
N VAL A 100 17.34 -9.17 4.06
CA VAL A 100 18.26 -10.32 3.94
C VAL A 100 17.61 -11.62 4.46
N ASN A 101 16.86 -11.54 5.59
CA ASN A 101 16.20 -12.70 6.15
C ASN A 101 15.19 -13.33 5.18
N TYR A 102 14.39 -12.52 4.50
CA TYR A 102 13.33 -13.00 3.60
C TYR A 102 13.79 -13.15 2.13
N PHE A 103 14.89 -12.52 1.75
CA PHE A 103 15.45 -12.55 0.39
C PHE A 103 16.95 -12.87 0.40
N PRO A 104 17.39 -14.02 0.96
CA PRO A 104 18.81 -14.33 1.14
C PRO A 104 19.57 -14.43 -0.19
N ALA A 105 18.90 -14.75 -1.29
CA ALA A 105 19.52 -14.75 -2.63
C ALA A 105 20.00 -13.36 -3.10
N GLN A 106 19.53 -12.29 -2.45
CA GLN A 106 19.90 -10.91 -2.77
C GLN A 106 20.88 -10.31 -1.74
N GLN A 107 21.38 -11.11 -0.81
CA GLN A 107 22.22 -10.64 0.30
C GLN A 107 23.38 -9.75 -0.16
N ALA A 108 24.17 -10.17 -1.14
CA ALA A 108 25.32 -9.40 -1.60
C ALA A 108 24.95 -7.99 -2.11
N ALA A 109 23.83 -7.86 -2.80
CA ALA A 109 23.34 -6.55 -3.26
C ALA A 109 22.83 -5.70 -2.09
N LEU A 110 22.14 -6.32 -1.12
CA LEU A 110 21.66 -5.66 0.09
C LEU A 110 22.82 -5.21 0.99
N ASP A 111 23.87 -6.01 1.14
CA ASP A 111 25.08 -5.66 1.90
C ASP A 111 25.82 -4.46 1.28
N ALA A 112 25.83 -4.36 -0.06
CA ALA A 112 26.39 -3.21 -0.76
C ALA A 112 25.58 -1.94 -0.47
N GLN A 113 24.23 -2.01 -0.56
CA GLN A 113 23.34 -0.89 -0.25
C GLN A 113 23.44 -0.48 1.23
N PHE A 114 23.57 -1.44 2.14
CA PHE A 114 23.78 -1.20 3.56
C PHE A 114 25.07 -0.42 3.81
N SER A 115 26.18 -0.89 3.24
CA SER A 115 27.49 -0.22 3.37
C SER A 115 27.46 1.19 2.79
N GLU A 116 26.85 1.37 1.63
CA GLU A 116 26.68 2.67 0.99
C GLU A 116 25.84 3.61 1.87
N SER A 117 24.69 3.15 2.39
CA SER A 117 23.83 3.94 3.26
C SER A 117 24.56 4.38 4.53
N LEU A 118 25.27 3.48 5.20
CA LEU A 118 26.06 3.81 6.39
C LEU A 118 27.19 4.81 6.11
N SER A 119 27.78 4.78 4.92
CA SER A 119 28.84 5.72 4.54
C SER A 119 28.34 7.16 4.44
N LYS A 120 27.07 7.35 4.06
CA LYS A 120 26.42 8.66 3.90
C LYS A 120 25.93 9.27 5.22
N ILE A 121 25.77 8.46 6.28
CA ILE A 121 25.38 8.95 7.60
C ILE A 121 26.55 9.69 8.25
N THR A 122 26.31 10.93 8.67
CA THR A 122 27.36 11.80 9.24
C THR A 122 27.66 11.54 10.71
N ALA A 123 26.88 10.69 11.40
CA ALA A 123 27.10 10.34 12.79
C ALA A 123 28.50 9.75 13.04
N PRO A 124 29.15 10.00 14.22
CA PRO A 124 30.42 9.37 14.57
C PRO A 124 30.36 7.84 14.60
N THR A 125 31.51 7.18 14.57
CA THR A 125 31.62 5.71 14.46
C THR A 125 30.89 4.97 15.57
N GLN A 126 31.03 5.38 16.83
CA GLN A 126 30.41 4.70 17.97
C GLN A 126 28.89 4.85 18.00
N PRO A 127 28.28 6.04 17.81
CA PRO A 127 26.84 6.19 17.62
C PRO A 127 26.29 5.37 16.45
N LYS A 128 27.02 5.31 15.33
CA LYS A 128 26.64 4.50 14.18
C LYS A 128 26.60 3.01 14.52
N ALA A 129 27.61 2.49 15.18
CA ALA A 129 27.67 1.09 15.61
C ALA A 129 26.55 0.75 16.62
N ALA A 130 26.27 1.68 17.55
CA ALA A 130 25.15 1.52 18.50
C ALA A 130 23.79 1.50 17.75
N GLY A 131 23.60 2.38 16.77
CA GLY A 131 22.41 2.39 15.92
C GLY A 131 22.23 1.08 15.15
N VAL A 132 23.30 0.58 14.53
CA VAL A 132 23.27 -0.72 13.84
C VAL A 132 22.82 -1.84 14.78
N ALA A 133 23.37 -1.92 15.99
CA ALA A 133 22.97 -2.94 16.97
C ALA A 133 21.48 -2.85 17.35
N VAL A 134 20.95 -1.63 17.47
CA VAL A 134 19.52 -1.38 17.72
C VAL A 134 18.66 -1.86 16.54
N GLY A 135 19.04 -1.53 15.31
CA GLY A 135 18.32 -1.96 14.11
C GLY A 135 18.29 -3.47 13.94
N GLU A 136 19.42 -4.13 14.18
CA GLU A 136 19.51 -5.60 14.18
C GLU A 136 18.58 -6.23 15.25
N ALA A 137 18.52 -5.65 16.44
CA ALA A 137 17.65 -6.14 17.52
C ALA A 137 16.16 -5.92 17.20
N ALA A 138 15.77 -4.78 16.67
CA ALA A 138 14.39 -4.50 16.26
C ALA A 138 13.94 -5.45 15.14
N ALA A 139 14.78 -5.66 14.13
CA ALA A 139 14.51 -6.62 13.07
C ALA A 139 14.38 -8.05 13.60
N ALA A 140 15.26 -8.46 14.53
CA ALA A 140 15.18 -9.79 15.16
C ALA A 140 13.89 -9.97 15.96
N ALA A 141 13.42 -8.94 16.67
CA ALA A 141 12.16 -8.97 17.41
C ALA A 141 10.97 -9.17 16.46
N LEU A 142 10.91 -8.41 15.34
CA LEU A 142 9.89 -8.60 14.31
C LEU A 142 9.93 -10.00 13.72
N ILE A 143 11.09 -10.48 13.27
CA ILE A 143 11.26 -11.79 12.65
C ILE A 143 10.79 -12.88 13.62
N ALA A 144 11.18 -12.82 14.89
CA ALA A 144 10.73 -13.75 15.92
C ALA A 144 9.22 -13.71 16.15
N ALA A 145 8.63 -12.52 16.20
CA ALA A 145 7.18 -12.33 16.37
C ALA A 145 6.37 -12.86 15.18
N ARG A 146 6.96 -12.94 13.98
CA ARG A 146 6.29 -13.38 12.76
C ARG A 146 6.60 -14.84 12.37
N VAL A 147 7.33 -15.57 13.18
CA VAL A 147 7.51 -17.02 12.97
C VAL A 147 6.15 -17.73 12.98
N GLY A 148 5.91 -18.57 11.98
CA GLY A 148 4.70 -19.37 11.87
C GLY A 148 3.41 -18.57 11.66
N ASP A 149 3.50 -17.39 11.07
CA ASP A 149 2.35 -16.52 10.80
C ASP A 149 1.54 -16.89 9.55
N GLY A 150 1.95 -17.91 8.83
CA GLY A 150 1.27 -18.39 7.62
C GLY A 150 1.84 -17.83 6.32
N LEU A 151 2.95 -17.06 6.38
CA LEU A 151 3.62 -16.54 5.20
C LEU A 151 3.97 -17.68 4.22
N GLU A 152 3.50 -17.57 2.98
CA GLU A 152 3.74 -18.52 1.89
C GLU A 152 3.39 -19.99 2.25
N ALA A 153 2.44 -20.19 3.18
CA ALA A 153 1.96 -21.51 3.53
C ALA A 153 1.33 -22.21 2.31
N ASN A 154 1.49 -23.54 2.23
CA ASN A 154 0.82 -24.31 1.19
C ASN A 154 -0.67 -24.47 1.53
N VAL A 155 -1.51 -23.62 0.96
CA VAL A 155 -2.97 -23.65 1.12
C VAL A 155 -3.59 -24.12 -0.18
N PRO A 156 -4.06 -25.37 -0.26
CA PRO A 156 -4.74 -25.87 -1.45
C PRO A 156 -6.07 -25.15 -1.67
N TYR A 157 -6.39 -24.83 -2.91
CA TYR A 157 -7.68 -24.28 -3.29
C TYR A 157 -8.15 -24.96 -4.58
N THR A 158 -9.37 -25.49 -4.56
CA THR A 158 -10.04 -26.07 -5.73
C THR A 158 -11.24 -25.19 -6.09
N PRO A 159 -11.26 -24.60 -7.28
CA PRO A 159 -12.44 -23.85 -7.74
C PRO A 159 -13.69 -24.72 -7.76
N GLY A 160 -14.81 -24.15 -7.38
CA GLY A 160 -16.12 -24.77 -7.57
C GLY A 160 -16.64 -24.63 -9.01
N SER A 161 -17.94 -24.80 -9.19
CA SER A 161 -18.61 -24.62 -10.49
C SER A 161 -20.03 -24.08 -10.32
N GLY A 162 -20.57 -23.48 -11.40
CA GLY A 162 -21.91 -22.96 -11.44
C GLY A 162 -21.98 -21.42 -11.30
N PRO A 163 -23.19 -20.85 -11.38
CA PRO A 163 -23.41 -19.42 -11.24
C PRO A 163 -22.91 -18.90 -9.89
N GLY A 164 -22.32 -17.71 -9.88
CA GLY A 164 -21.77 -17.07 -8.68
C GLY A 164 -20.39 -17.59 -8.26
N VAL A 165 -19.92 -18.72 -8.79
CA VAL A 165 -18.69 -19.38 -8.32
C VAL A 165 -17.51 -19.03 -9.21
N TRP A 166 -16.39 -18.62 -8.58
CA TRP A 166 -15.16 -18.28 -9.27
C TRP A 166 -14.52 -19.49 -9.95
N GLN A 167 -14.06 -19.25 -11.16
CA GLN A 167 -13.26 -20.17 -11.97
C GLN A 167 -12.07 -19.43 -12.57
N PRO A 168 -10.98 -20.13 -12.94
CA PRO A 168 -9.90 -19.54 -13.71
C PRO A 168 -10.43 -18.79 -14.95
N THR A 169 -9.91 -17.58 -15.16
CA THR A 169 -10.40 -16.67 -16.18
C THR A 169 -9.51 -16.65 -17.42
N PRO A 170 -10.08 -16.41 -18.62
CA PRO A 170 -9.28 -16.25 -19.84
C PRO A 170 -8.36 -15.02 -19.76
N PRO A 171 -7.30 -14.95 -20.57
CA PRO A 171 -6.90 -15.96 -21.56
C PRO A 171 -6.04 -17.08 -20.96
N LYS A 172 -5.46 -16.90 -19.78
CA LYS A 172 -4.46 -17.81 -19.20
C LYS A 172 -5.05 -18.98 -18.42
N PHE A 173 -6.28 -18.87 -17.95
CA PHE A 173 -6.91 -19.86 -17.05
C PHE A 173 -5.98 -20.28 -15.90
N ALA A 174 -5.24 -19.32 -15.35
CA ALA A 174 -4.27 -19.56 -14.30
C ALA A 174 -4.98 -19.95 -12.97
N PRO A 175 -4.35 -20.81 -12.16
CA PRO A 175 -4.90 -21.15 -10.84
C PRO A 175 -5.00 -19.92 -9.94
N ALA A 176 -5.78 -20.07 -8.86
CA ALA A 176 -5.95 -18.98 -7.89
C ALA A 176 -4.62 -18.56 -7.26
N LEU A 177 -4.34 -17.27 -7.25
CA LEU A 177 -3.13 -16.72 -6.67
C LEU A 177 -3.27 -16.58 -5.15
N THR A 178 -2.25 -17.05 -4.45
CA THR A 178 -1.95 -16.73 -3.06
C THR A 178 -3.09 -16.98 -2.04
N PRO A 179 -3.76 -18.17 -2.05
CA PRO A 179 -4.82 -18.46 -1.09
C PRO A 179 -4.36 -18.34 0.38
N TRP A 180 -3.09 -18.59 0.64
CA TRP A 180 -2.47 -18.52 1.96
C TRP A 180 -2.61 -17.14 2.64
N LEU A 181 -2.68 -16.04 1.87
CA LEU A 181 -2.79 -14.70 2.43
C LEU A 181 -4.04 -14.55 3.31
N GLY A 182 -5.17 -15.15 2.90
CA GLY A 182 -6.42 -15.13 3.67
C GLY A 182 -6.40 -15.97 4.95
N GLN A 183 -5.35 -16.76 5.18
CA GLN A 183 -5.15 -17.57 6.39
C GLN A 183 -3.98 -17.08 7.24
N MET A 184 -3.29 -16.05 6.77
CA MET A 184 -2.16 -15.48 7.47
C MET A 184 -2.61 -14.80 8.77
N ARG A 185 -1.77 -14.89 9.81
CA ARG A 185 -1.97 -14.14 11.05
C ARG A 185 -1.76 -12.64 10.77
N PRO A 186 -2.79 -11.78 10.95
CA PRO A 186 -2.66 -10.34 10.72
C PRO A 186 -1.67 -9.67 11.68
N PHE A 187 -1.40 -8.39 11.45
CA PHE A 187 -0.55 -7.58 12.31
C PHE A 187 -1.33 -6.99 13.50
N THR A 188 -2.52 -6.45 13.23
CA THR A 188 -3.31 -5.70 14.22
C THR A 188 -4.70 -6.29 14.45
N MET A 189 -5.21 -7.08 13.53
CA MET A 189 -6.49 -7.78 13.70
C MET A 189 -6.33 -9.05 14.54
N LYS A 190 -7.40 -9.47 15.22
CA LYS A 190 -7.43 -10.73 16.00
C LYS A 190 -7.35 -11.97 15.11
N SER A 191 -7.92 -11.91 13.91
CA SER A 191 -7.89 -12.95 12.88
C SER A 191 -8.13 -12.35 11.50
N ALA A 192 -7.76 -13.06 10.43
CA ALA A 192 -8.02 -12.64 9.06
C ALA A 192 -9.52 -12.42 8.77
N GLY A 193 -10.41 -13.18 9.41
CA GLY A 193 -11.87 -13.07 9.26
C GLY A 193 -12.55 -12.07 10.21
N GLN A 194 -11.81 -11.29 11.00
CA GLN A 194 -12.42 -10.41 12.02
C GLN A 194 -13.45 -9.42 11.44
N PHE A 195 -13.22 -8.91 10.26
CA PHE A 195 -14.08 -7.93 9.59
C PHE A 195 -14.69 -8.50 8.32
N LEU A 196 -14.99 -9.80 8.30
CA LEU A 196 -15.62 -10.46 7.16
C LEU A 196 -16.89 -9.71 6.75
N PRO A 197 -17.03 -9.26 5.48
CA PRO A 197 -18.24 -8.60 5.00
C PRO A 197 -19.40 -9.60 4.83
N GLY A 198 -20.61 -9.09 4.55
CA GLY A 198 -21.83 -9.89 4.51
C GLY A 198 -21.95 -10.90 3.37
N GLY A 199 -21.13 -10.76 2.35
CA GLY A 199 -21.14 -11.62 1.16
C GLY A 199 -21.54 -10.85 -0.11
N PRO A 200 -21.35 -11.46 -1.29
CA PRO A 200 -21.72 -10.84 -2.55
C PRO A 200 -23.24 -10.70 -2.69
N THR A 201 -23.66 -9.77 -3.51
CA THR A 201 -25.06 -9.48 -3.85
C THR A 201 -25.75 -10.74 -4.39
N PRO A 202 -26.98 -11.08 -3.94
CA PRO A 202 -27.75 -12.20 -4.48
C PRO A 202 -28.02 -12.04 -5.99
N LEU A 203 -27.86 -13.12 -6.75
CA LEU A 203 -27.92 -13.08 -8.22
C LEU A 203 -29.32 -12.74 -8.79
N ASP A 204 -30.36 -12.83 -7.97
CA ASP A 204 -31.75 -12.50 -8.30
C ASP A 204 -32.21 -11.12 -7.83
N SER A 205 -31.27 -10.29 -7.32
CA SER A 205 -31.59 -8.95 -6.83
C SER A 205 -31.46 -7.87 -7.92
N ASP A 206 -32.14 -6.75 -7.71
CA ASP A 206 -31.99 -5.55 -8.55
C ASP A 206 -30.58 -4.99 -8.47
N GLU A 207 -29.98 -5.02 -7.28
CA GLU A 207 -28.60 -4.55 -7.05
C GLU A 207 -27.57 -5.36 -7.86
N TRP A 208 -27.74 -6.67 -7.95
CA TRP A 208 -26.91 -7.49 -8.85
C TRP A 208 -27.11 -7.11 -10.32
N THR A 209 -28.33 -6.85 -10.71
CA THR A 209 -28.65 -6.43 -12.08
C THR A 209 -27.95 -5.13 -12.43
N ASP A 210 -27.96 -4.14 -11.54
CA ASP A 210 -27.28 -2.86 -11.72
C ASP A 210 -25.75 -3.03 -11.79
N ASP A 211 -25.16 -3.77 -10.87
CA ASP A 211 -23.73 -4.12 -10.84
C ASP A 211 -23.29 -4.81 -12.14
N TYR A 212 -24.06 -5.79 -12.59
CA TYR A 212 -23.79 -6.53 -13.81
C TYR A 212 -23.84 -5.62 -15.04
N GLN A 213 -24.88 -4.79 -15.18
CA GLN A 213 -25.05 -3.91 -16.33
C GLN A 213 -23.97 -2.82 -16.37
N GLU A 214 -23.63 -2.24 -15.22
CA GLU A 214 -22.59 -1.22 -15.15
C GLU A 214 -21.25 -1.74 -15.67
N VAL A 215 -20.78 -2.86 -15.13
CA VAL A 215 -19.48 -3.42 -15.55
C VAL A 215 -19.51 -4.00 -16.95
N ARG A 216 -20.66 -4.55 -17.39
CA ARG A 216 -20.85 -5.05 -18.76
C ARG A 216 -20.64 -3.95 -19.79
N VAL A 217 -21.17 -2.76 -19.53
CA VAL A 217 -21.14 -1.65 -20.47
C VAL A 217 -19.81 -0.88 -20.38
N LEU A 218 -19.37 -0.53 -19.15
CA LEU A 218 -18.18 0.28 -18.94
C LEU A 218 -16.88 -0.54 -18.98
N GLY A 219 -16.93 -1.80 -18.60
CA GLY A 219 -15.74 -2.65 -18.47
C GLY A 219 -15.30 -3.35 -19.75
N GLU A 220 -16.13 -3.34 -20.79
CA GLU A 220 -15.83 -4.01 -22.07
C GLU A 220 -14.63 -3.39 -22.79
N ALA A 221 -13.78 -4.22 -23.37
CA ALA A 221 -12.59 -3.76 -24.10
C ALA A 221 -12.94 -2.81 -25.25
N SER A 222 -14.04 -3.11 -25.98
CA SER A 222 -14.55 -2.32 -27.11
C SER A 222 -15.70 -1.36 -26.73
N SER A 223 -15.84 -1.00 -25.46
CA SER A 223 -16.91 -0.10 -24.99
C SER A 223 -16.96 1.20 -25.80
N THR A 224 -18.13 1.51 -26.35
CA THR A 224 -18.38 2.77 -27.07
C THR A 224 -18.93 3.87 -26.15
N ILE A 225 -19.18 3.55 -24.89
CA ILE A 225 -19.75 4.47 -23.88
C ILE A 225 -18.64 4.99 -22.99
N ARG A 226 -17.63 4.18 -22.66
CA ARG A 226 -16.46 4.60 -21.86
C ARG A 226 -15.63 5.59 -22.66
N THR A 227 -15.29 6.74 -22.01
CA THR A 227 -14.43 7.76 -22.62
C THR A 227 -12.97 7.30 -22.70
N PRO A 228 -12.13 7.96 -23.54
CA PRO A 228 -10.69 7.70 -23.55
C PRO A 228 -10.03 7.91 -22.19
N GLU A 229 -10.42 8.94 -21.44
CA GLU A 229 -9.95 9.23 -20.09
C GLU A 229 -10.32 8.11 -19.11
N GLN A 230 -11.56 7.64 -19.12
CA GLN A 230 -11.99 6.49 -18.31
C GLN A 230 -11.22 5.20 -18.66
N SER A 231 -10.84 5.05 -19.93
CA SER A 231 -10.00 3.92 -20.37
C SER A 231 -8.57 4.04 -19.85
N GLU A 232 -8.03 5.24 -19.87
CA GLU A 232 -6.71 5.56 -19.31
C GLU A 232 -6.71 5.28 -17.80
N ILE A 233 -7.67 5.83 -17.04
CA ILE A 233 -7.86 5.57 -15.61
C ILE A 233 -7.94 4.05 -15.33
N GLY A 234 -8.75 3.32 -16.11
CA GLY A 234 -8.88 1.86 -15.96
C GLY A 234 -7.56 1.11 -16.11
N LEU A 235 -6.71 1.52 -17.06
CA LEU A 235 -5.39 0.93 -17.31
C LEU A 235 -4.33 1.41 -16.32
N PHE A 236 -4.37 2.68 -15.89
CA PHE A 236 -3.44 3.28 -14.94
C PHE A 236 -3.29 2.43 -13.67
N TRP A 237 -4.40 1.94 -13.15
CA TRP A 237 -4.45 1.13 -11.93
C TRP A 237 -4.28 -0.39 -12.19
N THR A 238 -3.70 -0.77 -13.32
CA THR A 238 -3.33 -2.19 -13.60
C THR A 238 -1.88 -2.52 -13.28
N GLU A 239 -1.05 -1.53 -12.99
CA GLU A 239 0.33 -1.75 -12.54
C GLU A 239 0.35 -2.52 -11.20
N HIS A 240 1.50 -3.03 -10.87
CA HIS A 240 1.74 -3.70 -9.59
C HIS A 240 1.49 -2.74 -8.40
N THR A 241 0.35 -2.90 -7.73
CA THR A 241 -0.19 -1.95 -6.75
C THR A 241 0.80 -1.57 -5.65
N ALA A 242 1.55 -2.55 -5.11
CA ALA A 242 2.54 -2.24 -4.08
C ALA A 242 3.73 -1.42 -4.61
N GLN A 243 4.07 -1.50 -5.91
CA GLN A 243 5.10 -0.62 -6.50
C GLN A 243 4.58 0.80 -6.69
N GLN A 244 3.33 0.96 -7.14
CA GLN A 244 2.70 2.28 -7.22
C GLN A 244 2.69 2.96 -5.86
N TYR A 245 2.20 2.28 -4.83
CA TYR A 245 2.15 2.84 -3.48
C TYR A 245 3.52 3.02 -2.84
N ALA A 246 4.51 2.18 -3.14
CA ALA A 246 5.87 2.42 -2.66
C ALA A 246 6.45 3.76 -3.15
N ARG A 247 6.16 4.14 -4.41
CA ARG A 247 6.53 5.46 -4.96
C ARG A 247 5.68 6.56 -4.32
N ALA A 248 4.36 6.39 -4.28
CA ALA A 248 3.44 7.38 -3.71
C ALA A 248 3.75 7.71 -2.24
N PHE A 249 4.06 6.72 -1.42
CA PHE A 249 4.46 6.93 -0.02
C PHE A 249 5.79 7.67 0.09
N GLY A 250 6.73 7.38 -0.81
CA GLY A 250 7.98 8.16 -0.92
C GLY A 250 7.73 9.63 -1.25
N TYR A 251 6.80 9.91 -2.16
CA TYR A 251 6.40 11.28 -2.50
C TYR A 251 5.70 11.99 -1.34
N LEU A 252 4.84 11.31 -0.58
CA LEU A 252 4.23 11.89 0.63
C LEU A 252 5.31 12.35 1.62
N VAL A 253 6.29 11.51 1.92
CA VAL A 253 7.38 11.87 2.82
C VAL A 253 8.14 13.09 2.32
N GLN A 254 8.43 13.17 1.03
CA GLN A 254 9.16 14.28 0.42
C GLN A 254 8.34 15.56 0.37
N ASN A 255 7.09 15.49 -0.09
CA ASN A 255 6.21 16.66 -0.26
C ASN A 255 5.89 17.34 1.06
N TYR A 256 5.76 16.55 2.14
CA TYR A 256 5.51 17.06 3.49
C TYR A 256 6.77 17.24 4.33
N SER A 257 7.96 17.01 3.74
CA SER A 257 9.26 17.18 4.40
C SER A 257 9.33 16.50 5.78
N LEU A 258 8.78 15.28 5.87
CA LEU A 258 8.68 14.55 7.13
C LEU A 258 10.08 14.22 7.66
N ASN A 259 10.28 14.41 8.96
CA ASN A 259 11.51 13.99 9.63
C ASN A 259 11.65 12.45 9.67
N LEU A 260 12.73 11.94 10.24
CA LEU A 260 13.01 10.51 10.26
C LEU A 260 11.94 9.70 11.01
N MET A 261 11.50 10.21 12.19
CA MET A 261 10.51 9.52 13.01
C MET A 261 9.14 9.51 12.31
N ASP A 262 8.69 10.67 11.86
CA ASP A 262 7.42 10.81 11.16
C ASP A 262 7.39 9.97 9.88
N SER A 263 8.50 9.94 9.12
CA SER A 263 8.63 9.11 7.92
C SER A 263 8.52 7.63 8.25
N SER A 264 9.21 7.17 9.28
CA SER A 264 9.19 5.75 9.68
C SER A 264 7.80 5.35 10.21
N ARG A 265 7.15 6.22 10.98
CA ARG A 265 5.80 6.01 11.51
C ARG A 265 4.76 5.97 10.38
N LEU A 266 4.78 6.94 9.46
CA LEU A 266 3.87 6.95 8.31
C LEU A 266 4.01 5.69 7.45
N MET A 267 5.24 5.30 7.09
CA MET A 267 5.50 4.09 6.32
C MET A 267 4.99 2.83 7.03
N ALA A 268 5.23 2.72 8.35
CA ALA A 268 4.77 1.57 9.12
C ALA A 268 3.24 1.50 9.18
N ILE A 269 2.56 2.64 9.41
CA ILE A 269 1.10 2.74 9.40
C ILE A 269 0.53 2.30 8.04
N LEU A 270 1.02 2.89 6.95
CA LEU A 270 0.48 2.66 5.61
C LEU A 270 0.70 1.22 5.16
N TRP A 271 1.90 0.67 5.33
CA TRP A 271 2.18 -0.70 4.92
C TRP A 271 1.50 -1.76 5.80
N THR A 272 1.37 -1.49 7.11
CA THR A 272 0.64 -2.39 8.02
C THR A 272 -0.85 -2.41 7.70
N GLY A 273 -1.46 -1.25 7.50
CA GLY A 273 -2.87 -1.16 7.13
C GLY A 273 -3.16 -1.75 5.76
N PHE A 274 -2.28 -1.55 4.78
CA PHE A 274 -2.37 -2.21 3.49
C PHE A 274 -2.33 -3.75 3.65
N ALA A 275 -1.34 -4.27 4.38
CA ALA A 275 -1.17 -5.70 4.56
C ALA A 275 -2.36 -6.33 5.30
N ASP A 276 -2.81 -5.75 6.40
CA ASP A 276 -3.97 -6.25 7.15
C ASP A 276 -5.26 -6.20 6.34
N SER A 277 -5.46 -5.13 5.55
CA SER A 277 -6.62 -5.04 4.65
C SER A 277 -6.55 -6.08 3.53
N ALA A 278 -5.36 -6.36 3.00
CA ALA A 278 -5.17 -7.43 2.02
C ALA A 278 -5.43 -8.82 2.63
N ILE A 279 -4.97 -9.08 3.86
CA ILE A 279 -5.23 -10.33 4.59
C ILE A 279 -6.73 -10.54 4.79
N GLY A 280 -7.44 -9.54 5.32
CA GLY A 280 -8.89 -9.59 5.50
C GLY A 280 -9.66 -9.75 4.20
N CYS A 281 -9.24 -9.03 3.16
CA CYS A 281 -9.79 -9.14 1.82
C CYS A 281 -9.62 -10.56 1.24
N TRP A 282 -8.43 -11.14 1.34
CA TRP A 282 -8.16 -12.51 0.86
C TRP A 282 -8.92 -13.57 1.64
N ASN A 283 -9.09 -13.39 2.96
CA ASN A 283 -9.96 -14.25 3.75
C ASN A 283 -11.39 -14.25 3.18
N ALA A 284 -11.96 -13.09 2.95
CA ALA A 284 -13.28 -12.95 2.36
C ALA A 284 -13.36 -13.52 0.93
N LYS A 285 -12.35 -13.25 0.08
CA LYS A 285 -12.30 -13.77 -1.30
C LYS A 285 -12.42 -15.28 -1.36
N PHE A 286 -11.66 -15.99 -0.53
CA PHE A 286 -11.65 -17.44 -0.53
C PHE A 286 -12.79 -18.05 0.29
N THR A 287 -13.43 -17.27 1.18
CA THR A 287 -14.68 -17.67 1.86
C THR A 287 -15.84 -17.67 0.89
N TYR A 288 -16.02 -16.61 0.11
CA TYR A 288 -17.16 -16.46 -0.79
C TYR A 288 -16.93 -17.01 -2.19
N SER A 289 -15.67 -17.03 -2.64
CA SER A 289 -15.28 -17.58 -3.96
C SER A 289 -16.13 -17.06 -5.13
N PHE A 290 -16.40 -15.76 -5.18
CA PHE A 290 -17.33 -15.17 -6.14
C PHE A 290 -16.69 -14.96 -7.52
N TRP A 291 -17.47 -15.15 -8.56
CA TRP A 291 -17.03 -15.10 -9.95
C TRP A 291 -16.71 -13.71 -10.48
N ARG A 292 -15.83 -13.63 -11.46
CA ARG A 292 -15.41 -12.40 -12.13
C ARG A 292 -16.43 -11.96 -13.19
N PRO A 293 -16.49 -10.63 -13.53
CA PRO A 293 -17.34 -10.11 -14.58
C PRO A 293 -17.23 -10.87 -15.90
N VAL A 294 -16.00 -11.21 -16.32
CA VAL A 294 -15.81 -11.97 -17.57
C VAL A 294 -16.50 -13.33 -17.56
N THR A 295 -16.57 -14.01 -16.43
CA THR A 295 -17.26 -15.29 -16.30
C THR A 295 -18.78 -15.08 -16.24
N ALA A 296 -19.23 -14.14 -15.43
CA ALA A 296 -20.65 -13.84 -15.24
C ALA A 296 -21.31 -13.33 -16.52
N ILE A 297 -20.68 -12.34 -17.18
CA ILE A 297 -21.26 -11.71 -18.38
C ILE A 297 -21.35 -12.72 -19.54
N ARG A 298 -20.32 -13.54 -19.70
CA ARG A 298 -20.36 -14.60 -20.72
C ARG A 298 -21.44 -15.66 -20.48
N ALA A 299 -21.83 -15.86 -19.23
CA ALA A 299 -22.83 -16.85 -18.82
C ALA A 299 -24.24 -16.28 -18.58
N GLY A 300 -24.46 -14.97 -18.74
CA GLY A 300 -25.77 -14.34 -18.50
C GLY A 300 -26.06 -14.08 -17.02
N GLY A 301 -25.02 -13.83 -16.18
CA GLY A 301 -25.16 -13.33 -14.83
C GLY A 301 -25.83 -14.27 -13.81
N GLY A 302 -26.21 -15.47 -14.19
CA GLY A 302 -26.99 -16.38 -13.32
C GLY A 302 -28.41 -15.93 -13.02
N ASN A 303 -28.91 -14.94 -13.75
CA ASN A 303 -30.25 -14.38 -13.67
C ASN A 303 -30.88 -14.46 -15.06
N PRO A 304 -32.09 -15.04 -15.22
CA PRO A 304 -32.76 -15.22 -16.52
C PRO A 304 -33.07 -13.89 -17.24
N ASP A 305 -33.15 -12.78 -16.51
CA ASP A 305 -33.41 -11.45 -17.06
C ASP A 305 -32.17 -10.77 -17.64
N LEU A 306 -30.97 -11.35 -17.42
CA LEU A 306 -29.71 -10.83 -17.91
C LEU A 306 -29.23 -11.55 -19.18
N ALA A 307 -28.91 -10.77 -20.21
CA ALA A 307 -28.45 -11.33 -21.47
C ALA A 307 -26.95 -11.76 -21.38
N ALA A 308 -26.68 -13.00 -21.78
CA ALA A 308 -25.33 -13.49 -21.95
C ALA A 308 -24.62 -12.84 -23.14
N ASP A 309 -23.33 -12.55 -22.97
CA ASP A 309 -22.43 -12.13 -24.05
C ASP A 309 -21.18 -13.00 -24.08
N PRO A 310 -21.19 -14.12 -24.78
CA PRO A 310 -20.05 -15.05 -24.82
C PRO A 310 -18.74 -14.45 -25.37
N ALA A 311 -18.83 -13.33 -26.12
CA ALA A 311 -17.67 -12.66 -26.71
C ALA A 311 -17.09 -11.56 -25.81
N TRP A 312 -17.79 -11.17 -24.75
CA TRP A 312 -17.37 -10.09 -23.87
C TRP A 312 -15.95 -10.29 -23.33
N THR A 313 -15.14 -9.25 -23.38
CA THR A 313 -13.77 -9.23 -22.83
C THR A 313 -13.55 -7.95 -22.03
N PRO A 314 -12.90 -8.02 -20.86
CA PRO A 314 -12.56 -6.83 -20.08
C PRO A 314 -11.48 -6.00 -20.77
N LEU A 315 -11.43 -4.71 -20.44
CA LEU A 315 -10.37 -3.79 -20.92
C LEU A 315 -8.98 -4.27 -20.50
N GLY A 316 -8.82 -4.70 -19.26
CA GLY A 316 -7.55 -5.19 -18.73
C GLY A 316 -7.53 -6.71 -18.56
N THR A 317 -6.39 -7.26 -18.15
CA THR A 317 -6.26 -8.69 -17.82
C THR A 317 -6.82 -8.98 -16.45
N THR A 318 -7.86 -9.81 -16.36
CA THR A 318 -8.50 -10.19 -15.09
C THR A 318 -7.52 -10.89 -14.16
N PRO A 319 -7.35 -10.43 -12.91
CA PRO A 319 -6.50 -11.08 -11.92
C PRO A 319 -7.01 -12.47 -11.53
N SER A 320 -6.09 -13.45 -11.37
CA SER A 320 -6.42 -14.85 -11.09
C SER A 320 -6.72 -15.10 -9.61
N HIS A 321 -7.80 -14.54 -9.10
CA HIS A 321 -8.33 -14.80 -7.75
C HIS A 321 -9.82 -14.41 -7.70
N PRO A 322 -10.60 -14.93 -6.72
CA PRO A 322 -12.01 -14.59 -6.58
C PRO A 322 -12.30 -13.09 -6.57
N GLU A 323 -13.47 -12.73 -7.05
CA GLU A 323 -13.84 -11.34 -7.28
C GLU A 323 -14.05 -10.58 -5.96
N TYR A 324 -14.92 -11.08 -5.08
CA TYR A 324 -15.48 -10.38 -3.92
C TYR A 324 -14.72 -10.61 -2.60
N PRO A 325 -14.50 -9.55 -1.78
CA PRO A 325 -14.63 -8.14 -2.13
C PRO A 325 -13.48 -7.67 -3.02
N ALA A 326 -13.62 -6.51 -3.66
CA ALA A 326 -12.60 -6.00 -4.56
C ALA A 326 -11.31 -5.62 -3.81
N ALA A 327 -10.17 -6.16 -4.27
CA ALA A 327 -8.88 -5.95 -3.60
C ALA A 327 -8.50 -4.46 -3.49
N HIS A 328 -8.71 -3.67 -4.56
CA HIS A 328 -8.42 -2.24 -4.54
C HIS A 328 -9.37 -1.47 -3.62
N GLY A 329 -10.64 -1.88 -3.50
CA GLY A 329 -11.55 -1.34 -2.48
C GLY A 329 -10.98 -1.51 -1.08
N CYS A 330 -10.41 -2.69 -0.77
CA CYS A 330 -9.76 -2.96 0.51
C CYS A 330 -8.48 -2.14 0.70
N VAL A 331 -7.52 -2.26 -0.22
CA VAL A 331 -6.17 -1.72 0.03
C VAL A 331 -6.09 -0.21 -0.18
N THR A 332 -6.71 0.34 -1.25
CA THR A 332 -6.76 1.79 -1.45
C THR A 332 -7.68 2.45 -0.44
N GLY A 333 -8.78 1.79 -0.06
CA GLY A 333 -9.63 2.26 1.03
C GLY A 333 -8.87 2.40 2.35
N ALA A 334 -7.96 1.47 2.66
CA ALA A 334 -7.09 1.60 3.83
C ALA A 334 -6.07 2.74 3.65
N VAL A 335 -5.39 2.81 2.51
CA VAL A 335 -4.40 3.85 2.23
C VAL A 335 -5.00 5.25 2.34
N SER A 336 -6.13 5.51 1.67
CA SER A 336 -6.80 6.82 1.70
C SER A 336 -7.27 7.20 3.11
N THR A 337 -7.83 6.24 3.85
CA THR A 337 -8.27 6.43 5.24
C THR A 337 -7.08 6.75 6.15
N LEU A 338 -5.99 5.98 6.05
CA LEU A 338 -4.82 6.15 6.92
C LEU A 338 -4.04 7.43 6.60
N ILE A 339 -3.95 7.85 5.34
CA ILE A 339 -3.38 9.15 4.98
C ILE A 339 -4.20 10.27 5.63
N LYS A 340 -5.52 10.24 5.43
CA LYS A 340 -6.44 11.23 6.04
C LYS A 340 -6.30 11.26 7.57
N ASP A 341 -6.25 10.13 8.23
CA ASP A 341 -6.18 10.06 9.70
C ASP A 341 -4.79 10.49 10.22
N TYR A 342 -3.71 10.18 9.49
CA TYR A 342 -2.35 10.61 9.85
C TYR A 342 -2.18 12.12 9.77
N PHE A 343 -2.68 12.76 8.70
CA PHE A 343 -2.60 14.21 8.51
C PHE A 343 -3.75 14.99 9.16
N GLY A 344 -4.76 14.31 9.69
CA GLY A 344 -5.95 14.91 10.33
C GLY A 344 -6.89 15.62 9.36
N THR A 345 -6.73 15.42 8.04
CA THR A 345 -7.53 16.08 6.99
C THR A 345 -7.59 15.22 5.72
N HIS A 346 -8.65 15.40 4.95
CA HIS A 346 -8.73 14.85 3.60
C HIS A 346 -7.88 15.63 2.59
N ASN A 347 -7.60 16.91 2.85
CA ASN A 347 -6.85 17.79 1.95
C ASN A 347 -5.34 17.44 2.04
N VAL A 348 -4.95 16.37 1.38
CA VAL A 348 -3.57 15.87 1.32
C VAL A 348 -3.19 15.68 -0.14
N HIS A 349 -2.10 16.33 -0.56
CA HIS A 349 -1.57 16.18 -1.91
C HIS A 349 -0.88 14.83 -2.08
N VAL A 350 -1.45 13.97 -2.90
CA VAL A 350 -0.95 12.61 -3.19
C VAL A 350 -0.58 12.52 -4.66
N VAL A 351 0.64 12.08 -4.94
CA VAL A 351 1.14 11.82 -6.29
C VAL A 351 1.28 10.31 -6.49
N VAL A 352 0.69 9.79 -7.55
CA VAL A 352 0.78 8.37 -7.92
C VAL A 352 1.26 8.26 -9.35
N ASP A 353 2.28 7.44 -9.56
CA ASP A 353 2.81 7.12 -10.88
C ASP A 353 2.36 5.72 -11.34
N SER A 354 2.22 5.55 -12.64
CA SER A 354 1.99 4.25 -13.27
C SER A 354 2.94 4.00 -14.43
N LEU A 355 3.50 2.80 -14.46
CA LEU A 355 4.31 2.24 -15.55
C LEU A 355 3.51 1.20 -16.37
N ALA A 356 2.16 1.22 -16.25
CA ALA A 356 1.30 0.30 -17.00
C ALA A 356 1.29 0.55 -18.52
N PHE A 357 1.77 1.71 -18.97
CA PHE A 357 1.72 2.16 -20.35
C PHE A 357 3.04 1.94 -21.10
N SER A 358 2.95 1.65 -22.37
CA SER A 358 4.13 1.41 -23.22
C SER A 358 4.85 2.70 -23.65
N ASP A 359 4.19 3.83 -23.56
CA ASP A 359 4.72 5.16 -23.91
C ASP A 359 5.41 5.88 -22.74
N GLY A 360 5.40 5.28 -21.55
CA GLY A 360 6.18 5.74 -20.42
C GLY A 360 5.44 5.86 -19.11
N LEU A 361 5.94 6.74 -18.26
CA LEU A 361 5.38 7.02 -16.94
C LEU A 361 4.19 7.97 -17.06
N HIS A 362 3.03 7.54 -16.58
CA HIS A 362 1.87 8.41 -16.36
C HIS A 362 1.79 8.79 -14.88
N THR A 363 1.30 9.98 -14.59
CA THR A 363 1.22 10.51 -13.21
C THR A 363 -0.14 11.12 -12.97
N HIS A 364 -0.82 10.67 -11.91
CA HIS A 364 -2.04 11.28 -11.39
C HIS A 364 -1.77 11.98 -10.07
N THR A 365 -2.45 13.08 -9.83
CA THR A 365 -2.31 13.88 -8.61
C THR A 365 -3.68 14.12 -8.00
N PHE A 366 -3.74 13.99 -6.68
CA PHE A 366 -4.97 14.16 -5.91
C PHE A 366 -4.70 15.14 -4.77
N ASP A 367 -5.56 16.11 -4.59
CA ASP A 367 -5.50 17.06 -3.47
C ASP A 367 -6.47 16.69 -2.33
N ASP A 368 -7.26 15.64 -2.55
CA ASP A 368 -8.16 15.04 -1.57
C ASP A 368 -8.05 13.51 -1.58
N THR A 369 -7.96 12.92 -0.41
CA THR A 369 -7.85 11.46 -0.28
C THR A 369 -9.09 10.70 -0.77
N ARG A 370 -10.25 11.37 -0.83
CA ARG A 370 -11.48 10.81 -1.39
C ARG A 370 -11.38 10.68 -2.91
N ASP A 371 -10.83 11.69 -3.59
CA ASP A 371 -10.65 11.67 -5.04
C ASP A 371 -9.71 10.53 -5.47
N LEU A 372 -8.63 10.29 -4.68
CA LEU A 372 -7.78 9.13 -4.89
C LEU A 372 -8.56 7.81 -4.79
N PHE A 373 -9.41 7.67 -3.77
CA PHE A 373 -10.21 6.47 -3.60
C PHE A 373 -11.24 6.30 -4.71
N ASP A 374 -11.96 7.37 -5.05
CA ASP A 374 -13.03 7.37 -6.05
C ASP A 374 -12.49 7.05 -7.46
N GLU A 375 -11.31 7.57 -7.82
CA GLU A 375 -10.68 7.20 -9.09
C GLU A 375 -10.31 5.72 -9.14
N VAL A 376 -9.67 5.21 -8.08
CA VAL A 376 -9.32 3.78 -8.01
C VAL A 376 -10.56 2.90 -8.02
N PHE A 377 -11.61 3.32 -7.34
CA PHE A 377 -12.90 2.63 -7.33
C PHE A 377 -13.46 2.47 -8.76
N LEU A 378 -13.57 3.57 -9.48
CA LEU A 378 -14.08 3.58 -10.85
C LEU A 378 -13.14 2.87 -11.83
N ALA A 379 -11.83 2.97 -11.62
CA ALA A 379 -10.83 2.28 -12.43
C ALA A 379 -11.08 0.77 -12.51
N ARG A 380 -11.57 0.16 -11.44
CA ARG A 380 -11.82 -1.29 -11.40
C ARG A 380 -13.05 -1.69 -12.19
N ILE A 381 -14.05 -0.82 -12.27
CA ILE A 381 -15.24 -0.97 -13.12
C ILE A 381 -14.83 -0.78 -14.58
N TYR A 382 -14.09 0.29 -14.88
CA TYR A 382 -13.62 0.60 -16.24
C TYR A 382 -12.67 -0.48 -16.80
N ALA A 383 -11.87 -1.10 -15.94
CA ALA A 383 -11.02 -2.22 -16.35
C ALA A 383 -11.79 -3.53 -16.57
N GLY A 384 -13.07 -3.60 -16.15
CA GLY A 384 -13.91 -4.78 -16.27
C GLY A 384 -13.59 -5.89 -15.26
N PHE A 385 -13.11 -5.53 -14.06
CA PHE A 385 -12.60 -6.51 -13.11
C PHE A 385 -13.49 -6.75 -11.92
N HIS A 386 -14.28 -5.75 -11.50
CA HIS A 386 -15.03 -5.73 -10.25
C HIS A 386 -16.39 -5.08 -10.40
N TYR A 387 -17.30 -5.49 -9.53
CA TYR A 387 -18.62 -4.90 -9.37
C TYR A 387 -18.58 -3.77 -8.34
N ARG A 388 -19.54 -2.84 -8.43
CA ARG A 388 -19.62 -1.67 -7.54
C ARG A 388 -19.74 -2.07 -6.08
N HIS A 389 -20.70 -2.92 -5.75
CA HIS A 389 -20.93 -3.41 -4.40
C HIS A 389 -19.68 -4.07 -3.78
N SER A 390 -18.96 -4.83 -4.57
CA SER A 390 -17.70 -5.47 -4.17
C SER A 390 -16.62 -4.45 -3.76
N LEU A 391 -16.57 -3.29 -4.41
CA LEU A 391 -15.68 -2.19 -4.07
C LEU A 391 -16.11 -1.47 -2.79
N GLU A 392 -17.41 -1.25 -2.61
CA GLU A 392 -18.01 -0.64 -1.41
C GLU A 392 -17.74 -1.48 -0.17
N ASP A 393 -17.96 -2.78 -0.24
CA ASP A 393 -17.66 -3.70 0.86
C ASP A 393 -16.17 -3.81 1.17
N GLY A 394 -15.33 -3.79 0.12
CA GLY A 394 -13.88 -3.68 0.30
C GLY A 394 -13.49 -2.43 1.09
N HIS A 395 -14.07 -1.28 0.77
CA HIS A 395 -13.86 -0.02 1.49
C HIS A 395 -14.39 -0.08 2.93
N ALA A 396 -15.55 -0.69 3.15
CA ALA A 396 -16.11 -0.85 4.49
C ALA A 396 -15.20 -1.71 5.38
N LEU A 397 -14.62 -2.78 4.84
CA LEU A 397 -13.59 -3.60 5.51
C LEU A 397 -12.36 -2.75 5.85
N ALA A 398 -11.84 -2.02 4.87
CA ALA A 398 -10.65 -1.18 5.01
C ALA A 398 -10.77 -0.16 6.14
N ARG A 399 -11.90 0.53 6.24
CA ARG A 399 -12.18 1.50 7.32
C ARG A 399 -12.18 0.87 8.71
N LYS A 400 -12.67 -0.38 8.84
CA LYS A 400 -12.65 -1.10 10.13
C LYS A 400 -11.22 -1.48 10.52
N VAL A 401 -10.43 -1.97 9.54
CA VAL A 401 -9.00 -2.30 9.73
C VAL A 401 -8.20 -1.07 10.14
N SER A 402 -8.33 0.02 9.38
CA SER A 402 -7.61 1.28 9.63
C SER A 402 -7.91 1.86 11.02
N ARG A 403 -9.20 1.86 11.40
CA ARG A 403 -9.62 2.32 12.74
C ARG A 403 -8.98 1.49 13.84
N GLN A 404 -9.02 0.15 13.73
CA GLN A 404 -8.43 -0.72 14.74
C GLN A 404 -6.91 -0.54 14.85
N LEU A 405 -6.23 -0.41 13.71
CA LEU A 405 -4.79 -0.18 13.66
C LEU A 405 -4.42 1.07 14.47
N LEU A 406 -5.04 2.21 14.17
CA LEU A 406 -4.71 3.49 14.80
C LEU A 406 -5.19 3.60 16.26
N GLN A 407 -6.23 2.86 16.64
CA GLN A 407 -6.70 2.81 18.02
C GLN A 407 -5.79 2.00 18.95
N ARG A 408 -4.97 1.10 18.41
CA ARG A 408 -4.20 0.15 19.22
C ARG A 408 -2.68 0.22 19.03
N HIS A 409 -2.23 0.93 18.00
CA HIS A 409 -0.81 0.96 17.64
C HIS A 409 -0.43 2.34 17.14
N PHE A 410 0.83 2.67 17.28
CA PHE A 410 1.43 3.92 16.80
C PHE A 410 0.94 5.19 17.54
N GLY A 411 0.31 5.04 18.72
CA GLY A 411 -0.11 6.16 19.57
C GLY A 411 1.08 6.96 20.07
N SER A 412 0.86 8.26 20.38
CA SER A 412 1.87 9.10 21.01
C SER A 412 2.04 8.74 22.49
N LEU A 413 3.27 8.64 22.95
CA LEU A 413 3.53 8.44 24.40
C LEU A 413 3.10 9.63 25.26
N SER A 414 3.03 10.85 24.67
CA SER A 414 2.54 12.03 25.39
C SER A 414 1.04 11.98 25.68
N ASP A 415 0.25 11.29 24.87
CA ASP A 415 -1.18 11.15 25.06
C ASP A 415 -1.50 10.18 26.22
N CYS A 416 -0.59 9.22 26.48
CA CYS A 416 -0.70 8.27 27.58
C CYS A 416 -0.51 8.92 28.97
N ASP A 417 0.22 10.04 29.06
CA ASP A 417 0.41 10.76 30.33
C ASP A 417 -0.86 11.50 30.80
N HIS A 418 -1.82 11.73 29.88
CA HIS A 418 -3.07 12.43 30.18
C HIS A 418 -4.26 11.48 30.41
N ASP A 419 -4.19 10.22 30.01
CA ASP A 419 -5.28 9.25 30.17
C ASP A 419 -4.75 7.89 30.68
N ALA A 420 -4.36 7.86 31.96
CA ALA A 420 -3.74 6.72 32.62
C ALA A 420 -4.62 5.44 32.64
N ASP A 421 -5.92 5.56 32.40
CA ASP A 421 -6.85 4.43 32.36
C ASP A 421 -6.85 3.76 30.98
N PHE A 422 -6.59 4.49 29.90
CA PHE A 422 -6.49 3.95 28.53
C PHE A 422 -5.26 3.07 28.33
N CYS A 423 -4.13 3.42 28.95
CA CYS A 423 -2.85 2.70 28.79
C CYS A 423 -2.68 1.49 29.72
N ARG A 424 -3.60 1.24 30.66
CA ARG A 424 -3.54 0.09 31.59
C ARG A 424 -4.18 -1.20 31.06
N GLU A 425 -4.96 -1.14 29.99
CA GLU A 425 -5.67 -2.28 29.42
C GLU A 425 -4.99 -2.87 28.15
N HIS A 426 -3.84 -2.35 27.76
CA HIS A 426 -3.09 -2.77 26.56
C HIS A 426 -1.61 -2.96 26.91
#